data_eeafc9fcc4eb2425c592000e8cc0dc78
#
_entry.id   eeafc9fcc4eb2425c592000e8cc0dc78
#
_cell.length_a   1.000
_cell.length_b   1.000
_cell.length_c   1.000
_cell.angle_alpha   90.00
_cell.angle_beta   90.00
_cell.angle_gamma   90.00
#
_symmetry.space_group_name_H-M   'P 1'
#
loop_
_entity.id
_entity.type
_entity.pdbx_description
1 polymer ?
#
loop_
_entity_poly.entity_id
_entity_poly.type
_entity_poly.pdbx_seq_one_letter_code
_entity_poly.pdbx_strand_id
1 'polypeptide(L)'
;MGECGRGVLLKTLPALMTLVLAACATTELTKTWRSPGYTGPALKKLLVVGVSRQPAVRREFEDTFVKQLKASGAAAVASYTLIPEPGPVDASRLAQAVKQAGADGMLITRLVLADADTQFTPAFRPTAATELPDGYSAAWSGYHEPAASSQPETVILETDLYGIGESQHLWSGTTQTFATAAHIQDDIQGFARIIIGALEKQKLI
;
A
#
# COMPACT_ATOMS: atom_id res chain seq x y z
N MET A 1 -5.07 -24.61 78.12
CA MET A 1 -6.29 -24.03 77.52
C MET A 1 -5.85 -22.79 76.82
N GLY A 2 -6.01 -22.74 75.54
CA GLY A 2 -5.70 -21.56 74.80
C GLY A 2 -5.35 -21.86 73.29
N GLU A 3 -6.19 -21.45 72.51
CA GLU A 3 -6.43 -21.85 71.14
C GLU A 3 -5.40 -21.41 70.08
N CYS A 4 -5.28 -22.24 69.09
CA CYS A 4 -4.48 -22.17 67.91
C CYS A 4 -5.13 -21.19 66.92
N GLY A 5 -4.48 -20.05 66.61
CA GLY A 5 -4.87 -19.14 65.54
C GLY A 5 -4.14 -19.45 64.26
N ARG A 6 -4.88 -20.04 63.30
CA ARG A 6 -4.39 -20.32 61.94
C ARG A 6 -4.35 -19.02 61.10
N GLY A 7 -3.16 -18.49 60.87
CA GLY A 7 -2.93 -17.40 59.94
C GLY A 7 -3.04 -17.92 58.49
N VAL A 8 -4.06 -17.49 57.78
CA VAL A 8 -4.21 -17.71 56.30
C VAL A 8 -3.25 -16.79 55.59
N LEU A 9 -2.20 -17.35 55.01
CA LEU A 9 -1.22 -16.64 54.19
C LEU A 9 -1.84 -16.42 52.81
N LEU A 10 -2.40 -15.24 52.57
CA LEU A 10 -2.93 -14.82 51.30
C LEU A 10 -1.75 -14.52 50.36
N LYS A 11 -1.45 -15.47 49.45
CA LYS A 11 -0.45 -15.28 48.39
C LYS A 11 -1.03 -14.35 47.33
N THR A 12 -0.67 -13.08 47.41
CA THR A 12 -0.91 -12.13 46.32
C THR A 12 0.03 -12.43 45.18
N LEU A 13 -0.53 -12.97 44.09
CA LEU A 13 0.15 -13.18 42.83
C LEU A 13 0.25 -11.82 42.09
N PRO A 14 1.43 -11.25 41.80
CA PRO A 14 1.50 -10.06 40.98
C PRO A 14 1.12 -10.42 39.56
N ALA A 15 -0.01 -9.90 39.06
CA ALA A 15 -0.38 -9.94 37.69
C ALA A 15 0.65 -9.11 36.89
N LEU A 16 1.58 -9.78 36.26
CA LEU A 16 2.54 -9.18 35.33
C LEU A 16 1.76 -8.74 34.07
N MET A 17 1.32 -7.48 34.09
CA MET A 17 0.68 -6.84 32.94
C MET A 17 1.75 -6.60 31.89
N THR A 18 1.90 -7.55 30.94
CA THR A 18 2.74 -7.39 29.77
C THR A 18 2.15 -6.28 28.89
N LEU A 19 2.75 -5.11 28.99
CA LEU A 19 2.50 -3.99 28.08
C LEU A 19 3.06 -4.40 26.72
N VAL A 20 2.18 -4.89 25.84
CA VAL A 20 2.52 -5.10 24.42
C VAL A 20 2.69 -3.72 23.80
N LEU A 21 3.92 -3.25 23.70
CA LEU A 21 4.29 -2.11 22.87
C LEU A 21 4.00 -2.54 21.42
N ALA A 22 2.81 -2.19 20.93
CA ALA A 22 2.55 -2.24 19.49
C ALA A 22 3.56 -1.30 18.84
N ALA A 23 4.53 -1.86 18.13
CA ALA A 23 5.39 -1.09 17.23
C ALA A 23 4.45 -0.41 16.22
N CYS A 24 4.19 0.87 16.45
CA CYS A 24 3.39 1.67 15.53
C CYS A 24 4.17 1.79 14.23
N ALA A 25 3.67 1.15 13.17
CA ALA A 25 4.08 1.50 11.82
C ALA A 25 3.82 3.02 11.66
N THR A 26 4.85 3.74 11.31
CA THR A 26 4.82 5.21 11.20
C THR A 26 4.20 5.70 9.89
N THR A 27 3.43 4.83 9.21
CA THR A 27 2.74 5.17 7.96
C THR A 27 1.36 5.75 8.25
N GLU A 28 1.08 6.90 7.68
CA GLU A 28 -0.20 7.60 7.78
C GLU A 28 -0.82 7.81 6.40
N LEU A 29 -2.14 7.58 6.28
CA LEU A 29 -2.91 7.92 5.10
C LEU A 29 -3.35 9.38 5.21
N THR A 30 -2.69 10.27 4.48
CA THR A 30 -2.86 11.72 4.61
C THR A 30 -3.99 12.28 3.77
N LYS A 31 -4.22 11.69 2.60
CA LYS A 31 -5.28 12.11 1.66
C LYS A 31 -5.89 10.91 0.96
N THR A 32 -7.18 11.01 0.68
CA THR A 32 -7.89 10.06 -0.16
C THR A 32 -8.88 10.77 -1.07
N TRP A 33 -9.07 10.19 -2.23
CA TRP A 33 -10.13 10.56 -3.15
C TRP A 33 -10.83 9.29 -3.64
N ARG A 34 -12.12 9.38 -3.89
CA ARG A 34 -12.92 8.33 -4.51
C ARG A 34 -13.75 8.94 -5.62
N SER A 35 -13.87 8.23 -6.73
CA SER A 35 -14.75 8.63 -7.82
C SER A 35 -16.21 8.75 -7.31
N PRO A 36 -16.81 9.95 -7.37
CA PRO A 36 -18.15 10.15 -6.85
C PRO A 36 -19.22 9.43 -7.67
N GLY A 37 -18.92 9.10 -8.93
CA GLY A 37 -19.85 8.41 -9.82
C GLY A 37 -19.74 6.88 -9.77
N TYR A 38 -18.78 6.30 -9.06
CA TYR A 38 -18.62 4.85 -9.05
C TYR A 38 -19.61 4.18 -8.10
N THR A 39 -20.56 3.45 -8.68
CA THR A 39 -21.57 2.63 -8.00
C THR A 39 -21.44 1.15 -8.33
N GLY A 40 -20.38 0.77 -9.04
CA GLY A 40 -20.10 -0.61 -9.44
C GLY A 40 -19.77 -1.53 -8.26
N PRO A 41 -19.67 -2.84 -8.53
CA PRO A 41 -19.34 -3.83 -7.51
C PRO A 41 -17.88 -3.67 -7.05
N ALA A 42 -17.57 -4.21 -5.86
CA ALA A 42 -16.19 -4.36 -5.41
C ALA A 42 -15.36 -5.18 -6.42
N LEU A 43 -14.11 -4.76 -6.64
CA LEU A 43 -13.18 -5.46 -7.52
C LEU A 43 -12.72 -6.76 -6.84
N LYS A 44 -12.64 -7.81 -7.63
CA LYS A 44 -12.36 -9.17 -7.11
C LYS A 44 -10.93 -9.61 -7.36
N LYS A 45 -10.30 -9.06 -8.40
CA LYS A 45 -8.95 -9.46 -8.78
C LYS A 45 -8.13 -8.27 -9.27
N LEU A 46 -7.07 -7.95 -8.56
CA LEU A 46 -6.21 -6.82 -8.84
C LEU A 46 -4.89 -7.22 -9.51
N LEU A 47 -4.49 -6.46 -10.53
CA LEU A 47 -3.11 -6.41 -10.99
C LEU A 47 -2.38 -5.35 -10.14
N VAL A 48 -1.38 -5.77 -9.37
CA VAL A 48 -0.60 -4.87 -8.50
C VAL A 48 0.64 -4.40 -9.25
N VAL A 49 0.82 -3.09 -9.32
CA VAL A 49 1.95 -2.44 -10.00
C VAL A 49 2.71 -1.56 -9.02
N GLY A 50 3.94 -1.95 -8.71
CA GLY A 50 4.91 -1.12 -8.01
C GLY A 50 5.79 -0.39 -9.01
N VAL A 51 5.69 0.94 -9.07
CA VAL A 51 6.49 1.76 -9.98
C VAL A 51 7.89 1.91 -9.39
N SER A 52 8.82 1.09 -9.84
CA SER A 52 10.23 1.14 -9.45
C SER A 52 11.11 0.57 -10.56
N ARG A 53 12.26 1.22 -10.81
CA ARG A 53 13.28 0.71 -11.74
C ARG A 53 14.21 -0.32 -11.08
N GLN A 54 14.11 -0.49 -9.77
CA GLN A 54 14.86 -1.48 -9.01
C GLN A 54 14.06 -2.79 -8.92
N PRO A 55 14.49 -3.90 -9.61
CA PRO A 55 13.67 -5.12 -9.68
C PRO A 55 13.41 -5.76 -8.31
N ALA A 56 14.37 -5.66 -7.38
CA ALA A 56 14.22 -6.24 -6.04
C ALA A 56 13.15 -5.49 -5.24
N VAL A 57 13.18 -4.16 -5.23
CA VAL A 57 12.20 -3.31 -4.54
C VAL A 57 10.80 -3.53 -5.12
N ARG A 58 10.69 -3.55 -6.45
CA ARG A 58 9.41 -3.81 -7.13
C ARG A 58 8.81 -5.15 -6.72
N ARG A 59 9.61 -6.22 -6.74
CA ARG A 59 9.15 -7.57 -6.37
C ARG A 59 8.68 -7.62 -4.92
N GLU A 60 9.48 -7.13 -4.00
CA GLU A 60 9.14 -7.14 -2.58
C GLU A 60 7.84 -6.39 -2.31
N PHE A 61 7.69 -5.23 -2.94
CA PHE A 61 6.49 -4.41 -2.83
C PHE A 61 5.25 -5.15 -3.38
N GLU A 62 5.31 -5.61 -4.63
CA GLU A 62 4.18 -6.27 -5.29
C GLU A 62 3.81 -7.59 -4.59
N ASP A 63 4.79 -8.39 -4.15
CA ASP A 63 4.56 -9.65 -3.42
C ASP A 63 3.89 -9.40 -2.07
N THR A 64 4.31 -8.35 -1.35
CA THR A 64 3.70 -7.97 -0.08
C THR A 64 2.24 -7.59 -0.25
N PHE A 65 1.92 -6.77 -1.26
CA PHE A 65 0.54 -6.41 -1.57
C PHE A 65 -0.29 -7.62 -1.98
N VAL A 66 0.22 -8.45 -2.88
CA VAL A 66 -0.46 -9.68 -3.32
C VAL A 66 -0.78 -10.60 -2.14
N LYS A 67 0.17 -10.77 -1.22
CA LYS A 67 -0.02 -11.58 -0.02
C LYS A 67 -1.14 -11.02 0.88
N GLN A 68 -1.12 -9.72 1.13
CA GLN A 68 -2.10 -9.09 2.01
C GLN A 68 -3.49 -8.99 1.37
N LEU A 69 -3.61 -8.68 0.07
CA LEU A 69 -4.87 -8.71 -0.66
C LEU A 69 -5.51 -10.11 -0.62
N LYS A 70 -4.71 -11.16 -0.80
CA LYS A 70 -5.21 -12.54 -0.68
C LYS A 70 -5.68 -12.85 0.74
N ALA A 71 -5.01 -12.36 1.74
CA ALA A 71 -5.42 -12.52 3.13
C ALA A 71 -6.73 -11.78 3.46
N SER A 72 -7.02 -10.68 2.76
CA SER A 72 -8.28 -9.93 2.87
C SER A 72 -9.42 -10.49 2.01
N GLY A 73 -9.16 -11.53 1.21
CA GLY A 73 -10.17 -12.18 0.37
C GLY A 73 -10.21 -11.73 -1.08
N ALA A 74 -9.41 -10.73 -1.47
CA ALA A 74 -9.29 -10.29 -2.85
C ALA A 74 -8.20 -11.09 -3.59
N ALA A 75 -8.45 -11.52 -4.81
CA ALA A 75 -7.41 -12.12 -5.63
C ALA A 75 -6.44 -11.03 -6.13
N ALA A 76 -5.16 -11.37 -6.29
CA ALA A 76 -4.17 -10.43 -6.78
C ALA A 76 -3.04 -11.13 -7.56
N VAL A 77 -2.47 -10.41 -8.53
CA VAL A 77 -1.33 -10.83 -9.36
C VAL A 77 -0.30 -9.71 -9.33
N ALA A 78 0.97 -10.07 -9.11
CA ALA A 78 2.09 -9.14 -9.19
C ALA A 78 2.43 -8.85 -10.65
N SER A 79 2.53 -7.58 -11.01
CA SER A 79 2.74 -7.16 -12.41
C SER A 79 4.08 -7.62 -12.99
N TYR A 80 5.13 -7.73 -12.15
CA TYR A 80 6.44 -8.19 -12.59
C TYR A 80 6.43 -9.62 -13.16
N THR A 81 5.44 -10.45 -12.82
CA THR A 81 5.30 -11.80 -13.35
C THR A 81 4.85 -11.81 -14.82
N LEU A 82 4.24 -10.73 -15.27
CA LEU A 82 3.70 -10.55 -16.62
C LEU A 82 4.49 -9.53 -17.44
N ILE A 83 5.08 -8.56 -16.76
CA ILE A 83 5.95 -7.50 -17.31
C ILE A 83 7.26 -7.54 -16.47
N PRO A 84 8.18 -8.45 -16.78
CA PRO A 84 9.38 -8.64 -15.96
C PRO A 84 10.37 -7.48 -16.05
N GLU A 85 10.39 -6.76 -17.17
CA GLU A 85 11.28 -5.62 -17.36
C GLU A 85 10.83 -4.44 -16.49
N PRO A 86 11.73 -3.82 -15.70
CA PRO A 86 11.40 -2.63 -14.95
C PRO A 86 11.33 -1.42 -15.88
N GLY A 87 10.21 -0.72 -15.87
CA GLY A 87 10.01 0.45 -16.70
C GLY A 87 8.60 0.56 -17.26
N PRO A 88 8.28 1.69 -17.95
CA PRO A 88 7.01 1.85 -18.61
C PRO A 88 6.91 0.92 -19.82
N VAL A 89 5.73 0.41 -20.05
CA VAL A 89 5.38 -0.32 -21.29
C VAL A 89 4.29 0.42 -22.04
N ASP A 90 4.16 0.12 -23.33
CA ASP A 90 3.08 0.69 -24.13
C ASP A 90 1.70 0.15 -23.74
N ALA A 91 0.65 0.85 -24.18
CA ALA A 91 -0.73 0.51 -23.87
C ALA A 91 -1.12 -0.91 -24.29
N SER A 92 -0.57 -1.42 -25.42
CA SER A 92 -0.89 -2.75 -25.91
C SER A 92 -0.31 -3.85 -25.02
N ARG A 93 0.93 -3.68 -24.57
CA ARG A 93 1.60 -4.59 -23.63
C ARG A 93 0.91 -4.57 -22.27
N LEU A 94 0.51 -3.38 -21.78
CA LEU A 94 -0.25 -3.24 -20.54
C LEU A 94 -1.59 -3.97 -20.65
N ALA A 95 -2.35 -3.76 -21.74
CA ALA A 95 -3.63 -4.43 -21.97
C ALA A 95 -3.49 -5.95 -22.03
N GLN A 96 -2.40 -6.45 -22.66
CA GLN A 96 -2.09 -7.88 -22.68
C GLN A 96 -1.84 -8.43 -21.28
N ALA A 97 -1.06 -7.73 -20.44
CA ALA A 97 -0.78 -8.14 -19.07
C ALA A 97 -2.05 -8.17 -18.22
N VAL A 98 -2.90 -7.16 -18.32
CA VAL A 98 -4.22 -7.10 -17.66
C VAL A 98 -5.09 -8.30 -18.06
N LYS A 99 -5.16 -8.59 -19.35
CA LYS A 99 -5.92 -9.74 -19.87
C LYS A 99 -5.36 -11.08 -19.36
N GLN A 100 -4.04 -11.23 -19.35
CA GLN A 100 -3.39 -12.45 -18.84
C GLN A 100 -3.60 -12.61 -17.31
N ALA A 101 -3.58 -11.51 -16.57
CA ALA A 101 -3.90 -11.51 -15.15
C ALA A 101 -5.36 -11.94 -14.92
N GLY A 102 -6.27 -11.70 -15.86
CA GLY A 102 -7.71 -11.81 -15.66
C GLY A 102 -8.18 -10.87 -14.56
N ALA A 103 -7.57 -9.70 -14.45
CA ALA A 103 -7.85 -8.70 -13.43
C ALA A 103 -9.05 -7.84 -13.83
N ASP A 104 -9.87 -7.46 -12.87
CA ASP A 104 -10.96 -6.49 -13.01
C ASP A 104 -10.57 -5.09 -12.48
N GLY A 105 -9.43 -5.00 -11.78
CA GLY A 105 -8.82 -3.75 -11.35
C GLY A 105 -7.31 -3.75 -11.43
N MET A 106 -6.73 -2.54 -11.42
CA MET A 106 -5.29 -2.31 -11.32
C MET A 106 -4.99 -1.35 -10.20
N LEU A 107 -4.09 -1.75 -9.31
CA LEU A 107 -3.57 -0.93 -8.23
C LEU A 107 -2.15 -0.50 -8.58
N ILE A 108 -1.93 0.80 -8.72
CA ILE A 108 -0.64 1.38 -9.11
C ILE A 108 -0.13 2.21 -7.94
N THR A 109 1.08 1.92 -7.47
CA THR A 109 1.75 2.72 -6.43
C THR A 109 3.08 3.25 -6.95
N ARG A 110 3.31 4.54 -6.71
CA ARG A 110 4.56 5.22 -7.05
C ARG A 110 5.11 6.01 -5.87
N LEU A 111 6.42 6.15 -5.84
CA LEU A 111 7.10 7.11 -4.98
C LEU A 111 6.95 8.52 -5.60
N VAL A 112 6.45 9.46 -4.81
CA VAL A 112 6.26 10.86 -5.26
C VAL A 112 7.40 11.74 -4.78
N LEU A 113 7.83 11.55 -3.54
CA LEU A 113 8.94 12.31 -2.97
C LEU A 113 9.57 11.54 -1.81
N ALA A 114 10.89 11.71 -1.68
CA ALA A 114 11.67 11.31 -0.53
C ALA A 114 12.63 12.45 -0.25
N ASP A 115 12.22 13.44 0.57
CA ASP A 115 13.11 14.55 0.93
C ASP A 115 12.74 15.12 2.30
N ALA A 116 13.77 15.39 3.11
CA ALA A 116 13.61 15.88 4.49
C ALA A 116 13.20 17.36 4.58
N ASP A 117 13.39 18.14 3.52
CA ASP A 117 13.30 19.61 3.60
C ASP A 117 12.15 20.26 2.81
N THR A 118 11.34 19.47 2.11
CA THR A 118 10.27 20.04 1.29
C THR A 118 8.95 19.95 2.02
N GLN A 119 8.34 21.09 2.35
CA GLN A 119 6.91 21.15 2.64
C GLN A 119 6.15 20.73 1.38
N PHE A 120 6.04 19.41 1.19
CA PHE A 120 5.27 18.86 0.11
C PHE A 120 3.79 19.15 0.37
N THR A 121 3.28 20.13 -0.32
CA THR A 121 1.84 20.25 -0.55
C THR A 121 1.55 19.35 -1.73
N PRO A 122 1.05 18.11 -1.51
CA PRO A 122 0.62 17.29 -2.62
C PRO A 122 -0.40 18.13 -3.39
N ALA A 123 -0.06 18.54 -4.59
CA ALA A 123 -1.08 18.94 -5.52
C ALA A 123 -1.88 17.66 -5.77
N PHE A 124 -2.85 17.38 -4.89
CA PHE A 124 -3.88 16.39 -5.16
C PHE A 124 -4.62 16.88 -6.40
N ARG A 125 -4.03 16.57 -7.52
CA ARG A 125 -4.79 16.43 -8.74
C ARG A 125 -5.11 14.93 -8.74
N PRO A 126 -6.39 14.54 -8.65
CA PRO A 126 -6.77 13.28 -9.24
C PRO A 126 -6.14 13.36 -10.62
N THR A 127 -5.18 12.51 -10.88
CA THR A 127 -4.44 12.52 -12.15
C THR A 127 -5.51 12.68 -13.18
N ALA A 128 -5.43 13.71 -14.06
CA ALA A 128 -6.48 13.99 -15.04
C ALA A 128 -6.62 12.84 -16.06
N ALA A 129 -5.83 11.79 -15.89
CA ALA A 129 -5.90 10.50 -16.52
C ALA A 129 -7.13 9.75 -15.99
N THR A 130 -8.26 10.00 -16.62
CA THR A 130 -9.52 9.26 -16.35
C THR A 130 -9.43 7.83 -16.82
N GLU A 131 -8.48 7.49 -17.68
CA GLU A 131 -8.31 6.18 -18.31
C GLU A 131 -7.03 5.47 -17.84
N LEU A 132 -7.09 4.15 -17.77
CA LEU A 132 -6.00 3.32 -17.24
C LEU A 132 -4.65 3.47 -17.96
N PRO A 133 -4.55 3.50 -19.33
CA PRO A 133 -3.26 3.65 -20.01
C PRO A 133 -2.56 4.95 -19.65
N ASP A 134 -3.33 6.04 -19.56
CA ASP A 134 -2.81 7.36 -19.22
C ASP A 134 -2.38 7.44 -17.74
N GLY A 135 -3.15 6.82 -16.83
CA GLY A 135 -2.81 6.70 -15.42
C GLY A 135 -1.50 5.94 -15.20
N TYR A 136 -1.31 4.84 -15.91
CA TYR A 136 -0.07 4.08 -15.86
C TYR A 136 1.12 4.89 -16.39
N SER A 137 0.97 5.56 -17.53
CA SER A 137 1.99 6.46 -18.09
C SER A 137 2.31 7.61 -17.15
N ALA A 138 1.29 8.23 -16.54
CA ALA A 138 1.46 9.30 -15.58
C ALA A 138 2.19 8.85 -14.31
N ALA A 139 1.91 7.63 -13.84
CA ALA A 139 2.61 7.07 -12.69
C ALA A 139 4.11 6.91 -12.95
N TRP A 140 4.50 6.43 -14.14
CA TRP A 140 5.91 6.34 -14.51
C TRP A 140 6.56 7.70 -14.76
N SER A 141 5.85 8.66 -15.35
CA SER A 141 6.37 10.02 -15.58
C SER A 141 6.57 10.80 -14.29
N GLY A 142 5.76 10.53 -13.27
CA GLY A 142 5.87 11.13 -11.95
C GLY A 142 6.76 10.37 -10.97
N TYR A 143 7.38 9.28 -11.38
CA TYR A 143 8.27 8.51 -10.53
C TYR A 143 9.62 9.20 -10.36
N HIS A 144 10.03 9.38 -9.11
CA HIS A 144 11.35 9.86 -8.74
C HIS A 144 12.14 8.71 -8.12
N GLU A 145 13.28 8.37 -8.72
CA GLU A 145 14.16 7.37 -8.14
C GLU A 145 14.91 8.01 -6.96
N PRO A 146 14.88 7.41 -5.76
CA PRO A 146 15.66 7.92 -4.63
C PRO A 146 17.14 7.89 -4.98
N ALA A 147 17.88 8.97 -4.67
CA ALA A 147 19.32 8.93 -4.80
C ALA A 147 19.91 7.85 -3.91
N ALA A 148 20.89 7.08 -4.40
CA ALA A 148 21.49 5.96 -3.69
C ALA A 148 22.15 6.35 -2.34
N SER A 149 22.42 7.66 -2.13
CA SER A 149 22.99 8.23 -0.92
C SER A 149 21.97 8.84 0.04
N SER A 150 20.70 8.96 -0.38
CA SER A 150 19.66 9.53 0.47
C SER A 150 19.03 8.44 1.35
N GLN A 151 19.05 8.65 2.66
CA GLN A 151 18.17 7.94 3.58
C GLN A 151 17.00 8.88 3.86
N PRO A 152 15.90 8.75 3.12
CA PRO A 152 14.78 9.64 3.33
C PRO A 152 14.18 9.41 4.72
N GLU A 153 14.05 10.47 5.50
CA GLU A 153 13.31 10.41 6.76
C GLU A 153 11.80 10.32 6.52
N THR A 154 11.35 10.81 5.37
CA THR A 154 9.94 10.81 4.99
C THR A 154 9.78 10.28 3.56
N VAL A 155 8.93 9.27 3.42
CA VAL A 155 8.56 8.67 2.14
C VAL A 155 7.09 8.96 1.86
N ILE A 156 6.82 9.59 0.71
CA ILE A 156 5.45 9.85 0.25
C ILE A 156 5.15 8.95 -0.94
N LEU A 157 4.13 8.10 -0.77
CA LEU A 157 3.64 7.21 -1.80
C LEU A 157 2.24 7.64 -2.23
N GLU A 158 1.98 7.59 -3.52
CA GLU A 158 0.66 7.73 -4.10
C GLU A 158 0.22 6.39 -4.68
N THR A 159 -1.01 6.01 -4.35
CA THR A 159 -1.62 4.78 -4.82
C THR A 159 -2.92 5.10 -5.51
N ASP A 160 -3.06 4.62 -6.74
CA ASP A 160 -4.25 4.79 -7.57
C ASP A 160 -4.89 3.43 -7.87
N LEU A 161 -6.21 3.36 -7.79
CA LEU A 161 -7.01 2.19 -8.18
C LEU A 161 -7.82 2.51 -9.44
N TYR A 162 -7.67 1.68 -10.44
CA TYR A 162 -8.43 1.73 -11.69
C TYR A 162 -9.30 0.50 -11.84
N GLY A 163 -10.54 0.69 -12.30
CA GLY A 163 -11.38 -0.38 -12.82
C GLY A 163 -11.05 -0.67 -14.29
N ILE A 164 -10.98 -1.94 -14.66
CA ILE A 164 -10.60 -2.34 -16.02
C ILE A 164 -11.76 -2.21 -17.00
N GLY A 165 -12.97 -2.61 -16.60
CA GLY A 165 -14.13 -2.69 -17.52
C GLY A 165 -14.48 -1.35 -18.18
N GLU A 166 -14.38 -0.26 -17.44
CA GLU A 166 -14.65 1.10 -17.90
C GLU A 166 -13.37 1.94 -18.00
N SER A 167 -12.21 1.33 -17.80
CA SER A 167 -10.89 1.99 -17.73
C SER A 167 -10.87 3.21 -16.79
N GLN A 168 -11.71 3.19 -15.76
CA GLN A 168 -12.02 4.34 -14.93
C GLN A 168 -11.13 4.42 -13.69
N HIS A 169 -10.66 5.62 -13.36
CA HIS A 169 -10.03 5.90 -12.08
C HIS A 169 -11.06 5.90 -10.94
N LEU A 170 -10.89 5.02 -9.97
CA LEU A 170 -11.85 4.77 -8.90
C LEU A 170 -11.47 5.38 -7.57
N TRP A 171 -10.16 5.39 -7.26
CA TRP A 171 -9.68 5.84 -5.98
C TRP A 171 -8.21 6.25 -6.05
N SER A 172 -7.85 7.23 -5.23
CA SER A 172 -6.46 7.60 -4.94
C SER A 172 -6.25 7.73 -3.45
N GLY A 173 -5.05 7.39 -3.01
CA GLY A 173 -4.58 7.60 -1.65
C GLY A 173 -3.14 8.06 -1.62
N THR A 174 -2.85 9.06 -0.78
CA THR A 174 -1.49 9.52 -0.48
C THR A 174 -1.15 9.09 0.92
N THR A 175 -0.01 8.44 1.09
CA THR A 175 0.52 8.06 2.39
C THR A 175 1.84 8.75 2.64
N GLN A 176 2.09 9.02 3.91
CA GLN A 176 3.36 9.48 4.41
C GLN A 176 3.89 8.45 5.40
N THR A 177 5.13 8.01 5.21
CA THR A 177 5.82 7.06 6.09
C THR A 177 7.09 7.72 6.59
N PHE A 178 7.31 7.69 7.89
CA PHE A 178 8.60 8.04 8.47
C PHE A 178 9.47 6.78 8.42
N ALA A 179 10.28 6.68 7.37
CA ALA A 179 11.09 5.50 7.09
C ALA A 179 12.42 5.56 7.82
N THR A 180 12.83 4.45 8.41
CA THR A 180 14.22 4.24 8.81
C THR A 180 14.79 3.10 7.99
N ALA A 181 16.03 3.22 7.54
CA ALA A 181 16.69 2.21 6.70
C ALA A 181 16.67 0.79 7.31
N ALA A 182 16.48 0.67 8.61
CA ALA A 182 16.44 -0.59 9.34
C ALA A 182 15.09 -1.35 9.21
N HIS A 183 14.01 -0.73 8.75
CA HIS A 183 12.65 -1.27 8.85
C HIS A 183 11.86 -1.24 7.52
N ILE A 184 12.52 -1.15 6.37
CA ILE A 184 11.85 -1.02 5.06
C ILE A 184 10.79 -2.11 4.83
N GLN A 185 11.03 -3.35 5.23
CA GLN A 185 10.06 -4.44 5.05
C GLN A 185 8.81 -4.26 5.92
N ASP A 186 8.99 -3.85 7.16
CA ASP A 186 7.88 -3.58 8.09
C ASP A 186 7.07 -2.36 7.60
N ASP A 187 7.75 -1.36 7.04
CA ASP A 187 7.13 -0.18 6.46
C ASP A 187 6.27 -0.52 5.24
N ILE A 188 6.75 -1.39 4.33
CA ILE A 188 5.97 -1.88 3.18
C ILE A 188 4.74 -2.67 3.65
N GLN A 189 4.87 -3.51 4.67
CA GLN A 189 3.75 -4.26 5.23
C GLN A 189 2.71 -3.34 5.88
N GLY A 190 3.16 -2.35 6.65
CA GLY A 190 2.32 -1.33 7.26
C GLY A 190 1.56 -0.52 6.22
N PHE A 191 2.28 -0.06 5.20
CA PHE A 191 1.72 0.66 4.07
C PHE A 191 0.64 -0.15 3.34
N ALA A 192 0.93 -1.39 2.95
CA ALA A 192 -0.04 -2.24 2.26
C ALA A 192 -1.31 -2.46 3.09
N ARG A 193 -1.17 -2.67 4.40
CA ARG A 193 -2.32 -2.82 5.32
C ARG A 193 -3.21 -1.58 5.34
N ILE A 194 -2.62 -0.39 5.38
CA ILE A 194 -3.34 0.87 5.41
C ILE A 194 -4.13 1.09 4.11
N ILE A 195 -3.49 0.87 2.96
CA ILE A 195 -4.15 1.01 1.65
C ILE A 195 -5.29 -0.01 1.50
N ILE A 196 -5.02 -1.28 1.77
CA ILE A 196 -6.03 -2.35 1.66
C ILE A 196 -7.22 -2.06 2.59
N GLY A 197 -6.96 -1.71 3.84
CA GLY A 197 -8.02 -1.35 4.79
C GLY A 197 -8.85 -0.12 4.35
N ALA A 198 -8.23 0.85 3.67
CA ALA A 198 -8.95 1.99 3.10
C ALA A 198 -9.86 1.57 1.94
N LEU A 199 -9.39 0.67 1.07
CA LEU A 199 -10.17 0.14 -0.06
C LEU A 199 -11.35 -0.72 0.43
N GLU A 200 -11.15 -1.59 1.41
CA GLU A 200 -12.19 -2.40 2.05
C GLU A 200 -13.27 -1.51 2.71
N LYS A 201 -12.84 -0.52 3.50
CA LYS A 201 -13.75 0.43 4.16
C LYS A 201 -14.65 1.16 3.17
N GLN A 202 -14.13 1.41 1.97
CA GLN A 202 -14.87 2.06 0.88
C GLN A 202 -15.59 1.07 -0.03
N LYS A 203 -15.54 -0.24 0.25
CA LYS A 203 -16.16 -1.32 -0.54
C LYS A 203 -15.72 -1.33 -1.99
N LEU A 204 -14.42 -1.08 -2.22
CA LEU A 204 -13.81 -1.10 -3.54
C LEU A 204 -13.16 -2.45 -3.86
N ILE A 205 -12.86 -3.22 -2.82
CA ILE A 205 -12.39 -4.61 -2.87
C ILE A 205 -13.12 -5.45 -1.84
#